data_40f5f507d4c4f5172a7d2770fa1db71b
#
_entry.id   40f5f507d4c4f5172a7d2770fa1db71b
#
_cell.length_a   1.000
_cell.length_b   1.000
_cell.length_c   1.000
_cell.angle_alpha   90.00
_cell.angle_beta   90.00
_cell.angle_gamma   90.00
#
_symmetry.space_group_name_H-M   'P 1'
#
loop_
_entity.id
_entity.type
_entity.pdbx_description
1 polymer ?
#
loop_
_entity_poly.entity_id
_entity_poly.type
_entity_poly.pdbx_seq_one_letter_code
_entity_poly.pdbx_strand_id
1 'polypeptide(L)'
;MNRYGIEVNLKNIPELDPDFYPLQRFNDAFLADAKKPIGIAVERAGGQMASVRTFIHGTAEMADADRYYVERLVKTLLWMKGGFRVLVCGDEEICAYLKDTYREGGRQAFDADFMAKVFEHPFEVVSVDRLPEPHDEPKAIGGHLDGCRIGFDAGGSDRKVSAVIDGEPVYSEEVVWFPKTTADPDYHYDGIVAALKSAAEHLPRVDAVGVSSAGIYINNRTMNASLFLKVPQELYEKKVKDIYIRAITDTFGPDIPFSVINDGDVTALAGAMSLEANNVLGIAMGTSEAVGFVDPEGRITGWLNELAFVPVDANPAAMEDEWSGDIGCGVKYFSQDGGIKLAPAAGIELDASLSPAEKLKVVQKLMEEGDERAARVYRSIGCYLAHTLYYYNTLYGCENLLLLGRVMSGKGGDVLLDTCKAVLTDEYPALSGKLRLALPDEKFRRVGQSAVAASLPEVVK
;
A
#
# COMPACT_ATOMS: atom_id res chain seq x y z
N MET A 1 26.11 5.74 10.17
CA MET A 1 25.27 6.61 9.33
C MET A 1 25.01 7.89 10.09
N ASN A 2 25.06 9.04 9.46
CA ASN A 2 24.83 10.33 10.10
C ASN A 2 24.02 11.26 9.18
N ARG A 3 22.97 11.88 9.70
CA ARG A 3 22.20 12.93 9.03
C ARG A 3 21.78 13.98 10.06
N TYR A 4 22.05 15.25 9.78
CA TYR A 4 21.78 16.38 10.70
C TYR A 4 22.45 16.22 12.09
N GLY A 5 23.60 15.54 12.18
CA GLY A 5 24.27 15.24 13.46
C GLY A 5 23.68 14.06 14.23
N ILE A 6 22.61 13.44 13.71
CA ILE A 6 21.98 12.26 14.31
C ILE A 6 22.67 11.01 13.79
N GLU A 7 23.23 10.21 14.70
CA GLU A 7 23.97 9.00 14.36
C GLU A 7 23.14 7.75 14.65
N VAL A 8 23.20 6.81 13.73
CA VAL A 8 22.60 5.48 13.88
C VAL A 8 23.64 4.41 13.61
N ASN A 9 23.70 3.44 14.50
CA ASN A 9 24.49 2.23 14.34
C ASN A 9 23.56 1.03 14.20
N LEU A 10 23.77 0.23 13.16
CA LEU A 10 23.04 -1.00 12.90
C LEU A 10 23.97 -2.19 13.10
N LYS A 11 23.44 -3.28 13.62
CA LYS A 11 24.15 -4.57 13.64
C LYS A 11 24.12 -5.25 12.27
N ASN A 12 22.99 -5.10 11.59
CA ASN A 12 22.73 -5.70 10.28
C ASN A 12 22.58 -4.59 9.23
N ILE A 13 23.49 -4.57 8.27
CA ILE A 13 23.51 -3.60 7.17
C ILE A 13 23.28 -4.38 5.87
N PRO A 14 22.44 -3.87 4.92
CA PRO A 14 22.29 -4.50 3.62
C PRO A 14 23.63 -4.59 2.90
N GLU A 15 24.04 -5.80 2.53
CA GLU A 15 25.39 -6.07 1.99
C GLU A 15 25.70 -5.26 0.73
N LEU A 16 24.70 -5.05 -0.13
CA LEU A 16 24.83 -4.36 -1.41
C LEU A 16 24.46 -2.87 -1.36
N ASP A 17 24.02 -2.37 -0.21
CA ASP A 17 23.66 -0.97 -0.01
C ASP A 17 24.03 -0.55 1.43
N PRO A 18 25.32 -0.38 1.71
CA PRO A 18 25.78 -0.10 3.07
C PRO A 18 25.37 1.30 3.58
N ASP A 19 24.89 2.17 2.69
CA ASP A 19 24.46 3.53 3.02
C ASP A 19 22.95 3.61 3.30
N PHE A 20 22.22 2.52 3.22
CA PHE A 20 20.80 2.45 3.61
C PHE A 20 20.63 2.88 5.05
N TYR A 21 19.84 3.94 5.26
CA TYR A 21 19.60 4.53 6.56
C TYR A 21 18.14 4.36 6.99
N PRO A 22 17.77 3.30 7.72
CA PRO A 22 16.39 3.02 8.08
C PRO A 22 15.71 4.22 8.74
N LEU A 23 14.60 4.70 8.18
CA LEU A 23 13.93 5.92 8.66
C LEU A 23 13.50 5.82 10.13
N GLN A 24 13.00 4.65 10.59
CA GLN A 24 12.61 4.51 11.98
C GLN A 24 13.80 4.58 12.94
N ARG A 25 14.97 4.08 12.54
CA ARG A 25 16.17 4.20 13.37
C ARG A 25 16.65 5.64 13.47
N PHE A 26 16.49 6.42 12.38
CA PHE A 26 16.67 7.87 12.42
C PHE A 26 15.66 8.52 13.39
N ASN A 27 14.37 8.17 13.26
CA ASN A 27 13.31 8.71 14.12
C ASN A 27 13.56 8.40 15.60
N ASP A 28 13.95 7.18 15.94
CA ASP A 28 14.27 6.79 17.32
C ASP A 28 15.43 7.62 17.90
N ALA A 29 16.50 7.78 17.13
CA ALA A 29 17.66 8.56 17.55
C ALA A 29 17.34 10.07 17.64
N PHE A 30 16.54 10.59 16.71
CA PHE A 30 16.05 11.97 16.76
C PHE A 30 15.21 12.23 18.01
N LEU A 31 14.27 11.32 18.32
CA LEU A 31 13.34 11.47 19.43
C LEU A 31 13.99 11.27 20.81
N ALA A 32 15.17 10.65 20.88
CA ALA A 32 15.85 10.40 22.15
C ALA A 32 16.11 11.68 22.95
N ASP A 33 16.41 12.78 22.26
CA ASP A 33 16.73 14.08 22.87
C ASP A 33 15.71 15.19 22.55
N ALA A 34 14.72 14.93 21.70
CA ALA A 34 13.66 15.89 21.38
C ALA A 34 12.70 16.07 22.56
N LYS A 35 12.38 17.33 22.93
CA LYS A 35 11.59 17.64 24.14
C LYS A 35 10.45 18.63 23.93
N LYS A 36 10.44 19.38 22.83
CA LYS A 36 9.38 20.33 22.51
C LYS A 36 8.20 19.58 21.91
N PRO A 37 7.02 19.54 22.56
CA PRO A 37 5.88 18.82 22.04
C PRO A 37 5.35 19.45 20.77
N ILE A 38 4.97 18.61 19.81
CA ILE A 38 4.28 18.98 18.59
C ILE A 38 3.19 17.94 18.27
N GLY A 39 2.08 18.40 17.70
CA GLY A 39 1.00 17.55 17.24
C GLY A 39 0.79 17.71 15.75
N ILE A 40 0.62 16.59 15.06
CA ILE A 40 0.26 16.54 13.64
C ILE A 40 -1.03 15.74 13.51
N ALA A 41 -2.01 16.29 12.78
CA ALA A 41 -3.19 15.54 12.40
C ALA A 41 -3.46 15.67 10.91
N VAL A 42 -4.10 14.64 10.34
CA VAL A 42 -4.51 14.61 8.95
C VAL A 42 -6.01 14.32 8.89
N GLU A 43 -6.76 15.24 8.29
CA GLU A 43 -8.21 15.13 8.10
C GLU A 43 -8.51 14.43 6.78
N ARG A 44 -9.42 13.45 6.84
CA ARG A 44 -9.93 12.66 5.72
C ARG A 44 -11.42 12.93 5.49
N ALA A 45 -11.98 12.36 4.43
CA ALA A 45 -13.40 12.42 4.15
C ALA A 45 -14.25 11.95 5.34
N GLY A 46 -15.44 12.55 5.50
CA GLY A 46 -16.36 12.19 6.58
C GLY A 46 -15.94 12.66 7.97
N GLY A 47 -14.95 13.57 8.08
CA GLY A 47 -14.45 14.06 9.38
C GLY A 47 -13.54 13.07 10.11
N GLN A 48 -13.10 12.02 9.44
CA GLN A 48 -12.12 11.08 10.01
C GLN A 48 -10.78 11.79 10.23
N MET A 49 -10.08 11.43 11.30
CA MET A 49 -8.90 12.16 11.75
C MET A 49 -7.81 11.19 12.22
N ALA A 50 -6.63 11.29 11.60
CA ALA A 50 -5.43 10.63 12.09
C ALA A 50 -4.59 11.67 12.87
N SER A 51 -4.32 11.45 14.14
CA SER A 51 -3.59 12.40 15.00
C SER A 51 -2.40 11.73 15.67
N VAL A 52 -1.25 12.38 15.62
CA VAL A 52 -0.01 11.94 16.26
C VAL A 52 0.54 13.07 17.14
N ARG A 53 0.84 12.74 18.39
CA ARG A 53 1.58 13.60 19.32
C ARG A 53 3.01 13.11 19.38
N THR A 54 3.97 14.00 19.17
CA THR A 54 5.39 13.70 19.13
C THR A 54 6.21 14.88 19.67
N PHE A 55 7.52 14.86 19.46
CA PHE A 55 8.43 15.90 19.92
C PHE A 55 9.37 16.33 18.81
N ILE A 56 9.83 17.58 18.89
CA ILE A 56 10.93 18.15 18.13
C ILE A 56 11.96 18.75 19.08
N HIS A 57 13.13 19.13 18.58
CA HIS A 57 14.16 19.80 19.39
C HIS A 57 13.80 21.25 19.63
N GLY A 58 13.31 21.96 18.61
CA GLY A 58 12.91 23.37 18.70
C GLY A 58 14.07 24.34 18.90
N THR A 59 15.28 23.96 18.47
CA THR A 59 16.49 24.81 18.54
C THR A 59 16.98 25.16 17.13
N ALA A 60 17.67 26.27 16.97
CA ALA A 60 18.20 26.70 15.68
C ALA A 60 19.17 25.67 15.05
N GLU A 61 19.94 24.97 15.87
CA GLU A 61 20.92 23.95 15.46
C GLU A 61 20.21 22.71 14.86
N MET A 62 19.05 22.37 15.39
CA MET A 62 18.27 21.18 14.98
C MET A 62 17.11 21.52 14.03
N ALA A 63 16.98 22.75 13.58
CA ALA A 63 15.83 23.20 12.78
C ALA A 63 15.64 22.37 11.50
N ASP A 64 16.71 21.98 10.82
CA ASP A 64 16.63 21.16 9.61
C ASP A 64 16.26 19.69 9.92
N ALA A 65 16.71 19.17 11.06
CA ALA A 65 16.32 17.85 11.55
C ALA A 65 14.83 17.84 11.94
N ASP A 66 14.37 18.87 12.65
CA ASP A 66 12.96 19.05 13.04
C ASP A 66 12.05 19.10 11.81
N ARG A 67 12.41 19.91 10.80
CA ARG A 67 11.69 20.01 9.52
C ARG A 67 11.64 18.67 8.79
N TYR A 68 12.78 18.01 8.68
CA TYR A 68 12.87 16.71 8.02
C TYR A 68 12.01 15.65 8.71
N TYR A 69 12.14 15.51 10.03
CA TYR A 69 11.36 14.55 10.80
C TYR A 69 9.85 14.75 10.62
N VAL A 70 9.37 15.98 10.79
CA VAL A 70 7.95 16.28 10.71
C VAL A 70 7.43 16.10 9.27
N GLU A 71 8.21 16.50 8.26
CA GLU A 71 7.82 16.30 6.87
C GLU A 71 7.71 14.81 6.50
N ARG A 72 8.67 13.98 6.94
CA ARG A 72 8.57 12.52 6.73
C ARG A 72 7.37 11.91 7.44
N LEU A 73 7.07 12.39 8.65
CA LEU A 73 5.87 11.97 9.39
C LEU A 73 4.58 12.35 8.64
N VAL A 74 4.46 13.60 8.17
CA VAL A 74 3.30 14.06 7.40
C VAL A 74 3.14 13.24 6.13
N LYS A 75 4.20 13.05 5.35
CA LYS A 75 4.17 12.23 4.13
C LYS A 75 3.71 10.81 4.42
N THR A 76 4.22 10.21 5.48
CA THR A 76 3.80 8.86 5.89
C THR A 76 2.32 8.79 6.25
N LEU A 77 1.81 9.75 7.03
CA LEU A 77 0.40 9.80 7.39
C LEU A 77 -0.50 10.00 6.16
N LEU A 78 -0.10 10.84 5.21
CA LEU A 78 -0.84 11.07 3.97
C LEU A 78 -0.92 9.81 3.11
N TRP A 79 0.18 9.11 2.90
CA TRP A 79 0.19 7.94 2.02
C TRP A 79 -0.31 6.66 2.69
N MET A 80 -0.19 6.57 4.00
CA MET A 80 -0.76 5.46 4.79
C MET A 80 -2.26 5.63 5.01
N LYS A 81 -2.67 6.79 5.55
CA LYS A 81 -4.06 7.06 5.97
C LYS A 81 -4.88 7.76 4.88
N GLY A 82 -4.24 8.64 4.13
CA GLY A 82 -4.90 9.59 3.26
C GLY A 82 -5.31 10.87 3.97
N GLY A 83 -5.64 11.90 3.22
CA GLY A 83 -6.21 13.13 3.74
C GLY A 83 -5.91 14.36 2.89
N PHE A 84 -6.67 15.43 3.09
CA PHE A 84 -6.60 16.66 2.32
C PHE A 84 -6.25 17.89 3.18
N ARG A 85 -6.26 17.74 4.51
CA ARG A 85 -5.89 18.84 5.42
C ARG A 85 -4.93 18.34 6.50
N VAL A 86 -3.79 19.00 6.61
CA VAL A 86 -2.79 18.77 7.65
C VAL A 86 -2.93 19.83 8.73
N LEU A 87 -3.12 19.41 9.97
CA LEU A 87 -3.25 20.27 11.13
C LEU A 87 -1.96 20.19 11.96
N VAL A 88 -1.38 21.35 12.28
CA VAL A 88 -0.13 21.46 13.05
C VAL A 88 -0.43 22.19 14.35
N CYS A 89 -0.09 21.56 15.48
CA CYS A 89 -0.27 22.12 16.82
C CYS A 89 1.07 22.22 17.55
N GLY A 90 1.38 23.40 18.06
CA GLY A 90 2.54 23.62 18.95
C GLY A 90 3.78 24.22 18.30
N ASP A 91 3.81 24.43 16.97
CA ASP A 91 4.93 25.08 16.31
C ASP A 91 4.53 25.79 14.99
N GLU A 92 4.59 27.14 15.00
CA GLU A 92 4.24 27.97 13.84
C GLU A 92 5.31 27.93 12.73
N GLU A 93 6.60 27.75 13.07
CA GLU A 93 7.67 27.68 12.08
C GLU A 93 7.58 26.38 11.28
N ILE A 94 7.31 25.27 11.95
CA ILE A 94 7.04 23.99 11.30
C ILE A 94 5.77 24.09 10.43
N CYS A 95 4.70 24.73 10.92
CA CYS A 95 3.50 24.94 10.12
C CYS A 95 3.80 25.76 8.85
N ALA A 96 4.54 26.85 8.97
CA ALA A 96 4.94 27.67 7.82
C ALA A 96 5.83 26.90 6.83
N TYR A 97 6.78 26.11 7.33
CA TYR A 97 7.61 25.22 6.51
C TYR A 97 6.77 24.19 5.73
N LEU A 98 5.83 23.53 6.37
CA LEU A 98 4.96 22.56 5.71
C LEU A 98 4.05 23.23 4.66
N LYS A 99 3.53 24.44 4.94
CA LYS A 99 2.79 25.23 3.94
C LYS A 99 3.60 25.48 2.68
N ASP A 100 4.87 25.87 2.82
CA ASP A 100 5.76 26.08 1.68
C ASP A 100 6.11 24.78 0.96
N THR A 101 6.31 23.70 1.72
CA THR A 101 6.65 22.37 1.19
C THR A 101 5.54 21.78 0.33
N TYR A 102 4.26 21.91 0.75
CA TYR A 102 3.10 21.32 0.09
C TYR A 102 2.33 22.30 -0.85
N ARG A 103 2.79 23.55 -1.01
CA ARG A 103 2.19 24.48 -1.98
C ARG A 103 2.47 24.06 -3.42
N GLU A 104 1.78 24.66 -4.39
CA GLU A 104 2.08 24.55 -5.81
C GLU A 104 3.56 24.91 -6.07
N GLY A 105 4.26 24.01 -6.79
CA GLY A 105 5.70 24.11 -7.04
C GLY A 105 6.59 23.87 -5.81
N GLY A 106 6.03 23.52 -4.67
CA GLY A 106 6.77 23.06 -3.50
C GLY A 106 7.33 21.65 -3.67
N ARG A 107 8.21 21.24 -2.76
CA ARG A 107 8.90 19.94 -2.85
C ARG A 107 7.95 18.74 -2.80
N GLN A 108 6.82 18.86 -2.09
CA GLN A 108 5.78 17.84 -1.99
C GLN A 108 4.49 18.23 -2.72
N ALA A 109 4.59 19.04 -3.78
CA ALA A 109 3.45 19.46 -4.58
C ALA A 109 2.70 18.27 -5.19
N PHE A 110 3.41 17.21 -5.59
CA PHE A 110 2.79 15.98 -6.09
C PHE A 110 1.85 15.35 -5.06
N ASP A 111 2.28 15.23 -3.81
CA ASP A 111 1.47 14.64 -2.74
C ASP A 111 0.21 15.49 -2.48
N ALA A 112 0.38 16.83 -2.43
CA ALA A 112 -0.75 17.75 -2.24
C ALA A 112 -1.78 17.67 -3.36
N ASP A 113 -1.32 17.68 -4.62
CA ASP A 113 -2.18 17.58 -5.79
C ASP A 113 -2.90 16.23 -5.87
N PHE A 114 -2.18 15.15 -5.53
CA PHE A 114 -2.74 13.81 -5.52
C PHE A 114 -3.85 13.70 -4.47
N MET A 115 -3.58 14.13 -3.23
CA MET A 115 -4.55 14.09 -2.14
C MET A 115 -5.76 14.99 -2.43
N ALA A 116 -5.55 16.19 -3.00
CA ALA A 116 -6.65 17.06 -3.40
C ALA A 116 -7.58 16.40 -4.42
N LYS A 117 -7.02 15.69 -5.41
CA LYS A 117 -7.80 14.96 -6.43
C LYS A 117 -8.54 13.77 -5.83
N VAL A 118 -7.86 12.98 -5.00
CA VAL A 118 -8.44 11.77 -4.37
C VAL A 118 -9.60 12.12 -3.46
N PHE A 119 -9.45 13.15 -2.63
CA PHE A 119 -10.46 13.54 -1.65
C PHE A 119 -11.47 14.58 -2.16
N GLU A 120 -11.30 15.10 -3.38
CA GLU A 120 -12.14 16.14 -3.99
C GLU A 120 -12.24 17.42 -3.13
N HIS A 121 -11.15 17.76 -2.43
CA HIS A 121 -10.98 18.92 -1.59
C HIS A 121 -9.63 19.61 -1.84
N PRO A 122 -9.55 20.95 -1.74
CA PRO A 122 -8.25 21.63 -1.74
C PRO A 122 -7.36 21.08 -0.64
N PHE A 123 -6.07 20.89 -0.95
CA PHE A 123 -5.10 20.50 0.06
C PHE A 123 -4.69 21.72 0.91
N GLU A 124 -4.72 21.57 2.22
CA GLU A 124 -4.42 22.65 3.16
C GLU A 124 -3.48 22.21 4.28
N VAL A 125 -2.61 23.12 4.72
CA VAL A 125 -1.85 23.00 5.96
C VAL A 125 -2.27 24.14 6.88
N VAL A 126 -2.71 23.83 8.10
CA VAL A 126 -3.33 24.80 9.02
C VAL A 126 -2.70 24.67 10.41
N SER A 127 -2.39 25.82 11.06
CA SER A 127 -2.05 25.85 12.47
C SER A 127 -3.32 25.78 13.33
N VAL A 128 -3.26 25.03 14.43
CA VAL A 128 -4.37 24.88 15.38
C VAL A 128 -3.87 24.98 16.82
N ASP A 129 -4.67 25.57 17.69
CA ASP A 129 -4.35 25.69 19.12
C ASP A 129 -4.44 24.35 19.86
N ARG A 130 -5.28 23.46 19.38
CA ARG A 130 -5.52 22.14 19.97
C ARG A 130 -5.58 21.06 18.87
N LEU A 131 -4.79 19.99 19.07
CA LEU A 131 -4.83 18.84 18.19
C LEU A 131 -6.15 18.08 18.35
N PRO A 132 -6.88 17.80 17.25
CA PRO A 132 -8.07 16.95 17.29
C PRO A 132 -7.72 15.55 17.81
N GLU A 133 -8.70 14.94 18.47
CA GLU A 133 -8.57 13.51 18.84
C GLU A 133 -8.68 12.64 17.58
N PRO A 134 -7.94 11.51 17.53
CA PRO A 134 -8.03 10.59 16.41
C PRO A 134 -9.45 10.01 16.31
N HIS A 135 -9.96 9.90 15.09
CA HIS A 135 -11.25 9.33 14.79
C HIS A 135 -11.20 8.56 13.47
N ASP A 136 -11.32 7.25 13.54
CA ASP A 136 -11.43 6.35 12.40
C ASP A 136 -12.76 5.60 12.48
N GLU A 137 -13.41 5.40 11.33
CA GLU A 137 -14.63 4.60 11.18
C GLU A 137 -14.34 3.40 10.27
N PRO A 138 -13.62 2.38 10.76
CA PRO A 138 -13.36 1.17 9.98
C PRO A 138 -14.68 0.46 9.70
N LYS A 139 -14.81 -0.04 8.47
CA LYS A 139 -16.01 -0.74 8.03
C LYS A 139 -15.85 -2.24 8.25
N ALA A 140 -16.89 -2.89 8.78
CA ALA A 140 -16.98 -4.35 8.80
C ALA A 140 -17.22 -4.84 7.37
N ILE A 141 -16.17 -4.84 6.55
CA ILE A 141 -16.18 -5.26 5.16
C ILE A 141 -15.39 -6.56 5.07
N GLY A 142 -15.99 -7.56 4.42
CA GLY A 142 -15.38 -8.87 4.23
C GLY A 142 -15.78 -9.93 5.25
N GLY A 143 -15.53 -11.19 4.89
CA GLY A 143 -15.92 -12.34 5.72
C GLY A 143 -17.41 -12.70 5.67
N HIS A 144 -18.22 -12.00 4.87
CA HIS A 144 -19.65 -12.32 4.67
C HIS A 144 -19.79 -13.44 3.66
N LEU A 145 -20.04 -14.66 4.13
CA LEU A 145 -20.05 -15.86 3.27
C LEU A 145 -21.46 -16.37 2.93
N ASP A 146 -22.49 -15.88 3.62
CA ASP A 146 -23.87 -16.33 3.46
C ASP A 146 -24.51 -15.86 2.12
N GLY A 147 -25.36 -16.69 1.55
CA GLY A 147 -26.16 -16.38 0.37
C GLY A 147 -25.44 -16.54 -0.97
N CYS A 148 -26.02 -15.95 -2.02
CA CYS A 148 -25.56 -16.03 -3.41
C CYS A 148 -24.86 -14.74 -3.80
N ARG A 149 -23.55 -14.77 -3.98
CA ARG A 149 -22.71 -13.59 -4.13
C ARG A 149 -21.89 -13.62 -5.39
N ILE A 150 -21.61 -12.45 -5.95
CA ILE A 150 -20.66 -12.29 -7.06
C ILE A 150 -19.43 -11.55 -6.55
N GLY A 151 -18.25 -12.07 -6.87
CA GLY A 151 -17.00 -11.36 -6.68
C GLY A 151 -16.33 -11.10 -8.01
N PHE A 152 -15.92 -9.87 -8.24
CA PHE A 152 -15.24 -9.42 -9.45
C PHE A 152 -13.87 -8.87 -9.10
N ASP A 153 -12.83 -9.36 -9.79
CA ASP A 153 -11.46 -8.88 -9.66
C ASP A 153 -11.02 -8.25 -10.98
N ALA A 154 -10.84 -6.92 -10.97
CA ALA A 154 -10.46 -6.14 -12.13
C ALA A 154 -8.93 -5.97 -12.18
N GLY A 155 -8.25 -6.93 -12.77
CA GLY A 155 -6.81 -6.90 -13.00
C GLY A 155 -6.40 -6.04 -14.21
N GLY A 156 -5.10 -5.76 -14.32
CA GLY A 156 -4.54 -4.93 -15.41
C GLY A 156 -4.38 -5.64 -16.75
N SER A 157 -4.41 -6.98 -16.79
CA SER A 157 -4.25 -7.82 -17.98
C SER A 157 -5.40 -8.79 -18.19
N ASP A 158 -6.07 -9.11 -17.12
CA ASP A 158 -7.22 -10.02 -17.10
C ASP A 158 -8.26 -9.51 -16.09
N ARG A 159 -9.48 -9.94 -16.24
CA ARG A 159 -10.56 -9.77 -15.28
C ARG A 159 -11.06 -11.14 -14.85
N LYS A 160 -11.31 -11.29 -13.56
CA LYS A 160 -11.81 -12.54 -12.98
C LYS A 160 -13.15 -12.30 -12.31
N VAL A 161 -14.05 -13.26 -12.44
CA VAL A 161 -15.34 -13.23 -11.76
C VAL A 161 -15.61 -14.58 -11.14
N SER A 162 -16.22 -14.59 -9.96
CA SER A 162 -16.66 -15.82 -9.29
C SER A 162 -18.10 -15.68 -8.84
N ALA A 163 -18.89 -16.74 -9.06
CA ALA A 163 -20.17 -16.95 -8.41
C ALA A 163 -19.97 -17.82 -7.18
N VAL A 164 -20.48 -17.37 -6.03
CA VAL A 164 -20.24 -17.98 -4.71
C VAL A 164 -21.57 -18.24 -4.03
N ILE A 165 -21.78 -19.44 -3.50
CA ILE A 165 -22.94 -19.80 -2.68
C ILE A 165 -22.46 -20.24 -1.31
N ASP A 166 -22.90 -19.53 -0.26
CA ASP A 166 -22.54 -19.80 1.14
C ASP A 166 -21.02 -20.01 1.36
N GLY A 167 -20.23 -19.15 0.70
CA GLY A 167 -18.77 -19.13 0.79
C GLY A 167 -18.04 -20.08 -0.17
N GLU A 168 -18.77 -20.95 -0.90
CA GLU A 168 -18.18 -21.90 -1.84
C GLU A 168 -18.29 -21.38 -3.27
N PRO A 169 -17.18 -21.24 -4.02
CA PRO A 169 -17.21 -20.84 -5.41
C PRO A 169 -17.81 -21.96 -6.26
N VAL A 170 -18.93 -21.67 -6.93
CA VAL A 170 -19.64 -22.61 -7.83
C VAL A 170 -19.29 -22.36 -9.30
N TYR A 171 -18.76 -21.20 -9.61
CA TYR A 171 -18.28 -20.83 -10.95
C TYR A 171 -17.16 -19.80 -10.83
N SER A 172 -16.18 -19.87 -11.73
CA SER A 172 -15.15 -18.84 -11.90
C SER A 172 -14.76 -18.74 -13.37
N GLU A 173 -14.56 -17.51 -13.84
CA GLU A 173 -14.12 -17.20 -15.21
C GLU A 173 -12.99 -16.18 -15.16
N GLU A 174 -12.00 -16.36 -16.04
CA GLU A 174 -10.92 -15.41 -16.28
C GLU A 174 -10.91 -15.03 -17.77
N VAL A 175 -10.95 -13.73 -18.05
CA VAL A 175 -10.97 -13.18 -19.41
C VAL A 175 -9.88 -12.16 -19.57
N VAL A 176 -9.03 -12.33 -20.59
CA VAL A 176 -8.01 -11.33 -20.96
C VAL A 176 -8.70 -10.06 -21.46
N TRP A 177 -8.27 -8.92 -20.97
CA TRP A 177 -8.71 -7.60 -21.42
C TRP A 177 -7.56 -6.59 -21.42
N PHE A 178 -7.77 -5.40 -22.00
CA PHE A 178 -6.72 -4.39 -22.19
C PHE A 178 -7.12 -3.03 -21.63
N PRO A 179 -7.44 -2.91 -20.33
CA PRO A 179 -7.99 -1.70 -19.75
C PRO A 179 -6.99 -0.54 -19.75
N LYS A 180 -5.70 -0.81 -19.46
CA LYS A 180 -4.65 0.22 -19.37
C LYS A 180 -4.31 0.89 -20.69
N THR A 181 -4.65 0.27 -21.81
CA THR A 181 -4.34 0.77 -23.16
C THR A 181 -5.58 1.30 -23.90
N THR A 182 -6.76 1.14 -23.31
CA THR A 182 -8.04 1.54 -23.90
C THR A 182 -8.47 2.90 -23.36
N ALA A 183 -8.79 3.83 -24.27
CA ALA A 183 -9.21 5.19 -23.94
C ALA A 183 -10.74 5.34 -23.81
N ASP A 184 -11.50 4.37 -24.32
CA ASP A 184 -12.96 4.37 -24.26
C ASP A 184 -13.46 3.76 -22.94
N PRO A 185 -14.12 4.52 -22.06
CA PRO A 185 -14.65 4.00 -20.80
C PRO A 185 -15.80 3.01 -21.01
N ASP A 186 -16.49 3.01 -22.15
CA ASP A 186 -17.58 2.08 -22.43
C ASP A 186 -17.04 0.65 -22.62
N TYR A 187 -15.82 0.49 -23.15
CA TYR A 187 -15.13 -0.81 -23.17
C TYR A 187 -14.97 -1.42 -21.76
N HIS A 188 -14.57 -0.58 -20.79
CA HIS A 188 -14.42 -1.04 -19.41
C HIS A 188 -15.77 -1.39 -18.80
N TYR A 189 -16.77 -0.53 -19.00
CA TYR A 189 -18.14 -0.75 -18.52
C TYR A 189 -18.72 -2.05 -19.06
N ASP A 190 -18.67 -2.27 -20.37
CA ASP A 190 -19.18 -3.48 -21.02
C ASP A 190 -18.45 -4.73 -20.53
N GLY A 191 -17.14 -4.64 -20.30
CA GLY A 191 -16.35 -5.72 -19.73
C GLY A 191 -16.78 -6.10 -18.31
N ILE A 192 -17.05 -5.10 -17.45
CA ILE A 192 -17.55 -5.33 -16.09
C ILE A 192 -18.94 -5.98 -16.15
N VAL A 193 -19.86 -5.39 -16.90
CA VAL A 193 -21.24 -5.91 -17.03
C VAL A 193 -21.27 -7.34 -17.58
N ALA A 194 -20.44 -7.65 -18.58
CA ALA A 194 -20.33 -8.99 -19.13
C ALA A 194 -19.89 -10.01 -18.08
N ALA A 195 -18.86 -9.68 -17.27
CA ALA A 195 -18.41 -10.56 -16.20
C ALA A 195 -19.48 -10.77 -15.12
N LEU A 196 -20.17 -9.70 -14.69
CA LEU A 196 -21.23 -9.79 -13.69
C LEU A 196 -22.39 -10.67 -14.17
N LYS A 197 -22.80 -10.52 -15.43
CA LYS A 197 -23.87 -11.35 -16.03
C LYS A 197 -23.45 -12.82 -16.16
N SER A 198 -22.22 -13.08 -16.60
CA SER A 198 -21.68 -14.46 -16.71
C SER A 198 -21.74 -15.17 -15.36
N ALA A 199 -21.32 -14.54 -14.27
CA ALA A 199 -21.39 -15.13 -12.94
C ALA A 199 -22.85 -15.31 -12.45
N ALA A 200 -23.72 -14.34 -12.74
CA ALA A 200 -25.14 -14.40 -12.33
C ALA A 200 -25.89 -15.59 -12.91
N GLU A 201 -25.54 -16.05 -14.12
CA GLU A 201 -26.16 -17.24 -14.78
C GLU A 201 -25.96 -18.53 -13.97
N HIS A 202 -24.97 -18.56 -13.07
CA HIS A 202 -24.64 -19.71 -12.22
C HIS A 202 -25.23 -19.61 -10.80
N LEU A 203 -26.03 -18.58 -10.52
CA LEU A 203 -26.67 -18.36 -9.23
C LEU A 203 -28.18 -18.37 -9.34
N PRO A 204 -28.92 -18.94 -8.37
CA PRO A 204 -30.40 -18.88 -8.36
C PRO A 204 -30.93 -17.44 -8.13
N ARG A 205 -30.12 -16.56 -7.56
CA ARG A 205 -30.35 -15.13 -7.32
C ARG A 205 -29.01 -14.45 -7.04
N VAL A 206 -28.97 -13.15 -6.99
CA VAL A 206 -27.78 -12.39 -6.55
C VAL A 206 -28.17 -11.58 -5.32
N ASP A 207 -27.50 -11.85 -4.19
CA ASP A 207 -27.76 -11.19 -2.91
C ASP A 207 -26.78 -10.02 -2.67
N ALA A 208 -25.55 -10.09 -3.24
CA ALA A 208 -24.55 -9.05 -3.10
C ALA A 208 -23.45 -9.15 -4.17
N VAL A 209 -22.74 -8.04 -4.41
CA VAL A 209 -21.61 -7.94 -5.35
C VAL A 209 -20.40 -7.29 -4.67
N GLY A 210 -19.28 -7.96 -4.67
CA GLY A 210 -18.00 -7.40 -4.21
C GLY A 210 -17.02 -7.22 -5.37
N VAL A 211 -16.27 -6.12 -5.36
CA VAL A 211 -15.27 -5.77 -6.37
C VAL A 211 -13.92 -5.54 -5.74
N SER A 212 -12.92 -6.27 -6.24
CA SER A 212 -11.49 -6.05 -6.04
C SER A 212 -10.95 -5.32 -7.27
N SER A 213 -10.25 -4.21 -7.10
CA SER A 213 -9.67 -3.49 -8.23
C SER A 213 -8.48 -2.63 -7.82
N ALA A 214 -7.45 -2.59 -8.67
CA ALA A 214 -6.29 -1.72 -8.45
C ALA A 214 -6.70 -0.24 -8.52
N GLY A 215 -6.47 0.50 -7.44
CA GLY A 215 -6.77 1.94 -7.36
C GLY A 215 -7.31 2.37 -6.01
N ILE A 216 -7.70 3.63 -5.92
CA ILE A 216 -8.24 4.25 -4.73
C ILE A 216 -9.75 4.42 -4.88
N TYR A 217 -10.48 3.90 -3.89
CA TYR A 217 -11.94 3.89 -3.87
C TYR A 217 -12.47 4.58 -2.61
N ILE A 218 -13.34 5.57 -2.78
CA ILE A 218 -14.02 6.25 -1.68
C ILE A 218 -15.53 6.16 -1.93
N ASN A 219 -16.26 5.57 -1.00
CA ASN A 219 -17.70 5.34 -1.13
C ASN A 219 -18.08 4.62 -2.44
N ASN A 220 -17.32 3.57 -2.80
CA ASN A 220 -17.44 2.77 -4.03
C ASN A 220 -17.14 3.54 -5.34
N ARG A 221 -16.71 4.81 -5.25
CA ARG A 221 -16.32 5.63 -6.41
C ARG A 221 -14.84 5.45 -6.73
N THR A 222 -14.50 5.41 -7.99
CA THR A 222 -13.13 5.28 -8.50
C THR A 222 -12.46 6.65 -8.50
N MET A 223 -11.66 6.94 -7.46
CA MET A 223 -10.99 8.23 -7.33
C MET A 223 -9.71 8.30 -8.18
N ASN A 224 -8.91 7.25 -8.16
CA ASN A 224 -7.74 7.08 -9.02
C ASN A 224 -7.50 5.60 -9.27
N ALA A 225 -7.35 5.18 -10.53
CA ALA A 225 -7.07 3.77 -10.84
C ALA A 225 -6.27 3.60 -12.13
N SER A 226 -5.23 2.78 -12.06
CA SER A 226 -4.33 2.52 -13.19
C SER A 226 -4.99 1.82 -14.37
N LEU A 227 -6.15 1.21 -14.19
CA LEU A 227 -6.93 0.59 -15.25
C LEU A 227 -7.44 1.61 -16.30
N PHE A 228 -7.59 2.86 -15.92
CA PHE A 228 -8.19 3.92 -16.74
C PHE A 228 -7.18 4.98 -17.19
N LEU A 229 -5.88 4.69 -17.19
CA LEU A 229 -4.80 5.64 -17.50
C LEU A 229 -4.93 6.35 -18.87
N LYS A 230 -5.54 5.69 -19.85
CA LYS A 230 -5.72 6.26 -21.19
C LYS A 230 -7.04 6.99 -21.39
N VAL A 231 -7.95 6.90 -20.41
CA VAL A 231 -9.24 7.60 -20.48
C VAL A 231 -9.00 9.10 -20.27
N PRO A 232 -9.46 9.97 -21.19
CA PRO A 232 -9.36 11.41 -21.02
C PRO A 232 -10.04 11.88 -19.74
N GLN A 233 -9.46 12.89 -19.06
CA GLN A 233 -9.93 13.36 -17.74
C GLN A 233 -11.43 13.73 -17.74
N GLU A 234 -11.92 14.38 -18.79
CA GLU A 234 -13.34 14.73 -18.88
C GLU A 234 -14.26 13.51 -18.90
N LEU A 235 -13.86 12.43 -19.58
CA LEU A 235 -14.60 11.17 -19.62
C LEU A 235 -14.43 10.40 -18.30
N TYR A 236 -13.25 10.51 -17.67
CA TYR A 236 -13.02 9.93 -16.35
C TYR A 236 -14.02 10.47 -15.33
N GLU A 237 -14.14 11.81 -15.25
CA GLU A 237 -15.09 12.47 -14.33
C GLU A 237 -16.55 12.07 -14.59
N LYS A 238 -16.94 11.95 -15.86
CA LYS A 238 -18.32 11.67 -16.25
C LYS A 238 -18.72 10.21 -16.21
N LYS A 239 -17.78 9.29 -16.51
CA LYS A 239 -18.11 7.89 -16.78
C LYS A 239 -17.35 6.90 -15.90
N VAL A 240 -16.14 7.23 -15.43
CA VAL A 240 -15.29 6.28 -14.70
C VAL A 240 -15.50 6.38 -13.19
N LYS A 241 -15.67 7.56 -12.64
CA LYS A 241 -15.85 7.73 -11.19
C LYS A 241 -16.93 6.81 -10.60
N ASP A 242 -18.04 6.66 -11.29
CA ASP A 242 -19.17 5.83 -10.86
C ASP A 242 -19.32 4.54 -11.69
N ILE A 243 -18.25 4.08 -12.36
CA ILE A 243 -18.34 2.98 -13.33
C ILE A 243 -18.82 1.67 -12.70
N TYR A 244 -18.29 1.29 -11.54
CA TYR A 244 -18.71 0.08 -10.83
C TYR A 244 -20.11 0.22 -10.26
N ILE A 245 -20.44 1.39 -9.69
CA ILE A 245 -21.79 1.69 -9.17
C ILE A 245 -22.81 1.49 -10.28
N ARG A 246 -22.59 2.13 -11.45
CA ARG A 246 -23.50 2.02 -12.61
C ARG A 246 -23.57 0.58 -13.13
N ALA A 247 -22.44 -0.07 -13.34
CA ALA A 247 -22.42 -1.43 -13.88
C ALA A 247 -23.18 -2.41 -12.98
N ILE A 248 -23.07 -2.27 -11.68
CA ILE A 248 -23.77 -3.14 -10.71
C ILE A 248 -25.24 -2.79 -10.63
N THR A 249 -25.59 -1.52 -10.45
CA THR A 249 -27.00 -1.09 -10.30
C THR A 249 -27.81 -1.25 -11.59
N ASP A 250 -27.21 -1.02 -12.76
CA ASP A 250 -27.86 -1.24 -14.05
C ASP A 250 -28.10 -2.73 -14.32
N THR A 251 -27.26 -3.62 -13.75
CA THR A 251 -27.39 -5.07 -13.95
C THR A 251 -28.36 -5.72 -12.95
N PHE A 252 -28.32 -5.32 -11.67
CA PHE A 252 -29.03 -6.02 -10.58
C PHE A 252 -30.06 -5.14 -9.85
N GLY A 253 -30.16 -3.88 -10.21
CA GLY A 253 -31.05 -2.92 -9.56
C GLY A 253 -30.36 -2.07 -8.49
N PRO A 254 -30.99 -0.93 -8.09
CA PRO A 254 -30.39 0.06 -7.22
C PRO A 254 -30.22 -0.40 -5.77
N ASP A 255 -30.97 -1.40 -5.33
CA ASP A 255 -30.99 -1.85 -3.94
C ASP A 255 -30.01 -2.99 -3.65
N ILE A 256 -29.25 -3.46 -4.66
CA ILE A 256 -28.27 -4.54 -4.48
C ILE A 256 -27.12 -4.09 -3.57
N PRO A 257 -26.82 -4.78 -2.47
CA PRO A 257 -25.63 -4.50 -1.65
C PRO A 257 -24.34 -4.74 -2.45
N PHE A 258 -23.42 -3.76 -2.40
CA PHE A 258 -22.11 -3.94 -3.04
C PHE A 258 -21.02 -3.15 -2.34
N SER A 259 -19.77 -3.59 -2.56
CA SER A 259 -18.56 -2.92 -2.08
C SER A 259 -17.47 -2.96 -3.15
N VAL A 260 -16.79 -1.84 -3.36
CA VAL A 260 -15.63 -1.72 -4.27
C VAL A 260 -14.42 -1.34 -3.43
N ILE A 261 -13.39 -2.19 -3.42
CA ILE A 261 -12.24 -2.08 -2.53
C ILE A 261 -10.95 -2.25 -3.33
N ASN A 262 -9.87 -1.63 -2.85
CA ASN A 262 -8.53 -1.80 -3.38
C ASN A 262 -8.09 -3.27 -3.34
N ASP A 263 -7.40 -3.73 -4.38
CA ASP A 263 -6.92 -5.12 -4.52
C ASP A 263 -5.90 -5.53 -3.45
N GLY A 264 -5.12 -4.56 -2.93
CA GLY A 264 -4.23 -4.77 -1.78
C GLY A 264 -4.99 -5.12 -0.50
N ASP A 265 -6.07 -4.38 -0.21
CA ASP A 265 -6.93 -4.66 0.96
C ASP A 265 -7.66 -6.01 0.82
N VAL A 266 -8.15 -6.34 -0.39
CA VAL A 266 -8.74 -7.66 -0.66
C VAL A 266 -7.70 -8.78 -0.49
N THR A 267 -6.46 -8.53 -0.88
CA THR A 267 -5.34 -9.46 -0.68
C THR A 267 -5.03 -9.66 0.82
N ALA A 268 -5.01 -8.59 1.61
CA ALA A 268 -4.83 -8.68 3.05
C ALA A 268 -5.98 -9.45 3.73
N LEU A 269 -7.23 -9.23 3.27
CA LEU A 269 -8.40 -9.97 3.73
C LEU A 269 -8.29 -11.45 3.39
N ALA A 270 -7.87 -11.80 2.16
CA ALA A 270 -7.60 -13.18 1.77
C ALA A 270 -6.55 -13.84 2.67
N GLY A 271 -5.52 -13.07 3.02
CA GLY A 271 -4.50 -13.48 3.99
C GLY A 271 -5.08 -13.74 5.37
N ALA A 272 -5.90 -12.84 5.88
CA ALA A 272 -6.57 -12.99 7.18
C ALA A 272 -7.44 -14.25 7.22
N MET A 273 -8.22 -14.50 6.17
CA MET A 273 -9.05 -15.69 6.03
C MET A 273 -8.21 -16.98 5.94
N SER A 274 -7.10 -16.96 5.19
CA SER A 274 -6.19 -18.11 5.05
C SER A 274 -5.44 -18.44 6.33
N LEU A 275 -4.95 -17.40 7.03
CA LEU A 275 -4.21 -17.52 8.28
C LEU A 275 -5.14 -17.80 9.48
N GLU A 276 -6.45 -17.66 9.30
CA GLU A 276 -7.47 -17.67 10.38
C GLU A 276 -7.10 -16.69 11.50
N ALA A 277 -6.63 -15.50 11.09
CA ALA A 277 -6.11 -14.47 11.99
C ALA A 277 -6.49 -13.07 11.50
N ASN A 278 -6.66 -12.14 12.43
CA ASN A 278 -6.82 -10.72 12.17
C ASN A 278 -5.49 -9.98 12.37
N ASN A 279 -5.52 -8.66 12.31
CA ASN A 279 -4.34 -7.80 12.45
C ASN A 279 -3.24 -8.16 11.44
N VAL A 280 -3.63 -8.21 10.17
CA VAL A 280 -2.80 -8.67 9.05
C VAL A 280 -2.41 -7.50 8.16
N LEU A 281 -1.11 -7.27 8.01
CA LEU A 281 -0.54 -6.40 6.97
C LEU A 281 -0.12 -7.29 5.80
N GLY A 282 -0.71 -7.05 4.62
CA GLY A 282 -0.33 -7.72 3.37
C GLY A 282 0.57 -6.81 2.54
N ILE A 283 1.74 -7.29 2.11
CA ILE A 283 2.66 -6.55 1.23
C ILE A 283 2.92 -7.37 -0.03
N ALA A 284 2.51 -6.85 -1.17
CA ALA A 284 2.75 -7.44 -2.47
C ALA A 284 3.91 -6.72 -3.18
N MET A 285 5.02 -7.44 -3.37
CA MET A 285 6.23 -6.95 -4.05
C MET A 285 6.20 -7.37 -5.52
N GLY A 286 5.71 -6.50 -6.38
CA GLY A 286 5.51 -6.76 -7.81
C GLY A 286 6.19 -5.72 -8.71
N THR A 287 5.45 -5.20 -9.69
CA THR A 287 5.85 -4.05 -10.51
C THR A 287 5.98 -2.79 -9.64
N SER A 288 5.08 -2.67 -8.65
CA SER A 288 5.12 -1.69 -7.57
C SER A 288 4.98 -2.43 -6.25
N GLU A 289 5.02 -1.70 -5.15
CA GLU A 289 4.60 -2.17 -3.84
C GLU A 289 3.10 -1.90 -3.69
N ALA A 290 2.31 -2.93 -3.36
CA ALA A 290 0.91 -2.79 -3.02
C ALA A 290 0.68 -3.33 -1.62
N VAL A 291 -0.10 -2.62 -0.82
CA VAL A 291 -0.31 -2.94 0.58
C VAL A 291 -1.78 -2.91 0.94
N GLY A 292 -2.19 -3.79 1.84
CA GLY A 292 -3.50 -3.79 2.45
C GLY A 292 -3.42 -4.12 3.93
N PHE A 293 -4.42 -3.70 4.69
CA PHE A 293 -4.44 -3.92 6.12
C PHE A 293 -5.83 -4.33 6.63
N VAL A 294 -5.85 -5.43 7.37
CA VAL A 294 -7.02 -5.88 8.15
C VAL A 294 -6.71 -5.64 9.62
N ASP A 295 -7.56 -4.89 10.30
CA ASP A 295 -7.38 -4.50 11.70
C ASP A 295 -7.54 -5.66 12.69
N PRO A 296 -7.28 -5.46 14.01
CA PRO A 296 -7.45 -6.51 15.03
C PRO A 296 -8.86 -7.07 15.11
N GLU A 297 -9.88 -6.30 14.75
CA GLU A 297 -11.28 -6.71 14.72
C GLU A 297 -11.70 -7.37 13.40
N GLY A 298 -10.77 -7.55 12.45
CA GLY A 298 -11.05 -8.17 11.15
C GLY A 298 -11.70 -7.23 10.13
N ARG A 299 -11.57 -5.91 10.30
CA ARG A 299 -12.20 -4.89 9.45
C ARG A 299 -11.20 -4.26 8.50
N ILE A 300 -11.69 -3.73 7.39
CA ILE A 300 -10.91 -2.89 6.46
C ILE A 300 -11.03 -1.43 6.92
N THR A 301 -9.89 -0.77 7.06
CA THR A 301 -9.81 0.56 7.66
C THR A 301 -10.22 1.70 6.73
N GLY A 302 -10.22 1.47 5.42
CA GLY A 302 -10.42 2.52 4.41
C GLY A 302 -9.28 3.54 4.36
N TRP A 303 -8.08 3.17 4.85
CA TRP A 303 -6.86 3.93 4.66
C TRP A 303 -6.34 3.75 3.23
N LEU A 304 -5.47 4.65 2.76
CA LEU A 304 -4.93 4.51 1.40
C LEU A 304 -4.00 3.32 1.25
N ASN A 305 -3.20 3.03 2.30
CA ASN A 305 -2.20 1.97 2.32
C ASN A 305 -1.21 2.02 1.14
N GLU A 306 -0.96 3.21 0.56
CA GLU A 306 -0.03 3.42 -0.56
C GLU A 306 1.41 3.55 -0.05
N LEU A 307 1.92 2.48 0.59
CA LEU A 307 3.26 2.48 1.19
C LEU A 307 4.39 2.58 0.17
N ALA A 308 4.10 2.36 -1.11
CA ALA A 308 5.00 2.64 -2.22
C ALA A 308 5.60 4.05 -2.18
N PHE A 309 4.83 5.03 -1.69
CA PHE A 309 5.24 6.43 -1.55
C PHE A 309 5.69 6.82 -0.15
N VAL A 310 5.62 5.92 0.81
CA VAL A 310 6.08 6.17 2.19
C VAL A 310 7.61 6.11 2.24
N PRO A 311 8.27 7.13 2.83
CA PRO A 311 9.72 7.09 2.97
C PRO A 311 10.16 6.02 3.97
N VAL A 312 11.13 5.20 3.60
CA VAL A 312 11.70 4.13 4.42
C VAL A 312 13.21 4.29 4.65
N ASP A 313 13.85 5.12 3.82
CA ASP A 313 15.29 5.39 3.86
C ASP A 313 15.56 6.87 4.12
N ALA A 314 16.32 7.16 5.16
CA ALA A 314 16.75 8.52 5.52
C ALA A 314 18.05 8.95 4.82
N ASN A 315 18.65 8.13 3.96
CA ASN A 315 19.85 8.49 3.20
C ASN A 315 19.53 9.64 2.21
N PRO A 316 20.25 10.78 2.27
CA PRO A 316 20.03 11.88 1.33
C PRO A 316 20.38 11.54 -0.13
N ALA A 317 21.13 10.46 -0.37
CA ALA A 317 21.44 9.94 -1.69
C ALA A 317 20.61 8.72 -2.08
N ALA A 318 19.52 8.46 -1.35
CA ALA A 318 18.59 7.37 -1.66
C ALA A 318 17.97 7.53 -3.06
N MET A 319 17.53 6.42 -3.65
CA MET A 319 16.93 6.39 -4.97
C MET A 319 15.64 7.23 -5.02
N GLU A 320 15.51 8.04 -6.07
CA GLU A 320 14.33 8.85 -6.34
C GLU A 320 13.21 7.99 -6.92
N ASP A 321 11.99 8.24 -6.49
CA ASP A 321 10.77 7.74 -7.10
C ASP A 321 10.33 8.70 -8.22
N GLU A 322 10.23 8.19 -9.45
CA GLU A 322 9.96 8.98 -10.65
C GLU A 322 8.55 9.59 -10.67
N TRP A 323 7.64 9.09 -9.84
CA TRP A 323 6.27 9.60 -9.76
C TRP A 323 6.15 10.81 -8.82
N SER A 324 6.67 10.66 -7.61
CA SER A 324 6.57 11.71 -6.61
C SER A 324 7.75 12.69 -6.64
N GLY A 325 8.86 12.33 -7.28
CA GLY A 325 10.11 13.08 -7.21
C GLY A 325 10.77 13.05 -5.84
N ASP A 326 10.30 12.19 -4.91
CA ASP A 326 10.86 12.07 -3.58
C ASP A 326 11.83 10.88 -3.49
N ILE A 327 12.73 10.92 -2.53
CA ILE A 327 13.79 9.91 -2.33
C ILE A 327 13.46 8.95 -1.19
N GLY A 328 13.95 7.71 -1.32
CA GLY A 328 13.87 6.71 -0.27
C GLY A 328 12.49 6.13 -0.03
N CYS A 329 11.59 6.19 -1.03
CA CYS A 329 10.24 5.66 -0.94
C CYS A 329 10.20 4.13 -1.07
N GLY A 330 9.23 3.49 -0.41
CA GLY A 330 9.07 2.03 -0.32
C GLY A 330 9.13 1.29 -1.64
N VAL A 331 8.54 1.84 -2.72
CA VAL A 331 8.56 1.25 -4.06
C VAL A 331 9.97 0.94 -4.57
N LYS A 332 10.99 1.71 -4.18
CA LYS A 332 12.39 1.51 -4.59
C LYS A 332 13.10 0.38 -3.84
N TYR A 333 12.45 -0.21 -2.84
CA TYR A 333 12.96 -1.28 -1.97
C TYR A 333 12.12 -2.55 -2.08
N PHE A 334 10.78 -2.42 -2.18
CA PHE A 334 9.81 -3.51 -2.09
C PHE A 334 9.03 -3.75 -3.37
N SER A 335 9.67 -3.49 -4.51
CA SER A 335 9.21 -3.84 -5.85
C SER A 335 10.35 -4.49 -6.66
N GLN A 336 10.10 -4.72 -7.95
CA GLN A 336 11.15 -5.14 -8.89
C GLN A 336 12.35 -4.18 -8.91
N ASP A 337 12.13 -2.89 -8.61
CA ASP A 337 13.18 -1.86 -8.60
C ASP A 337 14.24 -2.13 -7.53
N GLY A 338 13.86 -2.70 -6.38
CA GLY A 338 14.80 -3.11 -5.35
C GLY A 338 15.84 -4.12 -5.86
N GLY A 339 15.38 -5.15 -6.58
CA GLY A 339 16.26 -6.12 -7.20
C GLY A 339 17.13 -5.54 -8.32
N ILE A 340 16.53 -4.66 -9.14
CA ILE A 340 17.23 -4.00 -10.25
C ILE A 340 18.32 -3.04 -9.72
N LYS A 341 18.02 -2.27 -8.68
CA LYS A 341 18.96 -1.37 -8.00
C LYS A 341 20.20 -2.12 -7.48
N LEU A 342 20.00 -3.28 -6.88
CA LEU A 342 21.05 -4.04 -6.21
C LEU A 342 21.89 -4.92 -7.16
N ALA A 343 21.34 -5.29 -8.33
CA ALA A 343 22.00 -6.18 -9.26
C ALA A 343 23.40 -5.70 -9.73
N PRO A 344 23.61 -4.42 -10.10
CA PRO A 344 24.96 -3.93 -10.46
C PRO A 344 25.96 -4.01 -9.32
N ALA A 345 25.53 -3.68 -8.09
CA ALA A 345 26.39 -3.80 -6.90
C ALA A 345 26.78 -5.25 -6.59
N ALA A 346 25.95 -6.21 -6.96
CA ALA A 346 26.25 -7.63 -6.89
C ALA A 346 27.15 -8.13 -8.03
N GLY A 347 27.44 -7.30 -9.05
CA GLY A 347 28.17 -7.70 -10.26
C GLY A 347 27.30 -8.46 -11.28
N ILE A 348 25.98 -8.20 -11.27
CA ILE A 348 25.04 -8.72 -12.26
C ILE A 348 24.75 -7.60 -13.27
N GLU A 349 25.17 -7.81 -14.51
CA GLU A 349 24.86 -6.91 -15.60
C GLU A 349 23.44 -7.16 -16.10
N LEU A 350 22.65 -6.09 -16.19
CA LEU A 350 21.30 -6.10 -16.74
C LEU A 350 21.28 -5.32 -18.04
N ASP A 351 20.87 -5.98 -19.13
CA ASP A 351 20.75 -5.33 -20.43
C ASP A 351 19.77 -4.15 -20.33
N ALA A 352 20.21 -2.98 -20.78
CA ALA A 352 19.43 -1.73 -20.74
C ALA A 352 18.14 -1.81 -21.56
N SER A 353 18.11 -2.64 -22.61
CA SER A 353 16.94 -2.82 -23.47
C SER A 353 15.81 -3.63 -22.84
N LEU A 354 16.09 -4.39 -21.76
CA LEU A 354 15.10 -5.19 -21.06
C LEU A 354 14.15 -4.28 -20.25
N SER A 355 12.87 -4.64 -20.25
CA SER A 355 11.89 -4.07 -19.34
C SER A 355 12.23 -4.39 -17.87
N PRO A 356 11.77 -3.61 -16.89
CA PRO A 356 12.00 -3.89 -15.49
C PRO A 356 11.59 -5.31 -15.06
N ALA A 357 10.47 -5.82 -15.58
CA ALA A 357 10.03 -7.18 -15.30
C ALA A 357 10.97 -8.25 -15.88
N GLU A 358 11.57 -8.02 -17.04
CA GLU A 358 12.56 -8.91 -17.63
C GLU A 358 13.88 -8.85 -16.87
N LYS A 359 14.31 -7.68 -16.42
CA LYS A 359 15.48 -7.52 -15.56
C LYS A 359 15.34 -8.31 -14.25
N LEU A 360 14.17 -8.24 -13.60
CA LEU A 360 13.89 -9.06 -12.42
C LEU A 360 13.99 -10.56 -12.74
N LYS A 361 13.46 -11.01 -13.88
CA LYS A 361 13.58 -12.43 -14.32
C LYS A 361 15.02 -12.89 -14.49
N VAL A 362 15.93 -12.00 -14.92
CA VAL A 362 17.39 -12.35 -14.98
C VAL A 362 17.91 -12.66 -13.59
N VAL A 363 17.61 -11.80 -12.59
CA VAL A 363 18.04 -12.04 -11.20
C VAL A 363 17.41 -13.31 -10.63
N GLN A 364 16.11 -13.53 -10.89
CA GLN A 364 15.41 -14.74 -10.44
C GLN A 364 16.02 -16.02 -11.05
N LYS A 365 16.31 -16.00 -12.35
CA LYS A 365 16.95 -17.14 -13.01
C LYS A 365 18.31 -17.48 -12.39
N LEU A 366 19.16 -16.48 -12.18
CA LEU A 366 20.45 -16.67 -11.51
C LEU A 366 20.27 -17.24 -10.10
N MET A 367 19.25 -16.79 -9.37
CA MET A 367 18.91 -17.31 -8.05
C MET A 367 18.50 -18.80 -8.09
N GLU A 368 17.69 -19.23 -9.07
CA GLU A 368 17.31 -20.62 -9.26
C GLU A 368 18.53 -21.50 -9.61
N GLU A 369 19.48 -20.95 -10.35
CA GLU A 369 20.75 -21.60 -10.70
C GLU A 369 21.75 -21.66 -9.53
N GLY A 370 21.46 -21.03 -8.40
CA GLY A 370 22.29 -20.99 -7.20
C GLY A 370 23.45 -19.99 -7.27
N ASP A 371 23.33 -18.95 -8.08
CA ASP A 371 24.32 -17.88 -8.19
C ASP A 371 24.33 -17.02 -6.92
N GLU A 372 25.48 -16.99 -6.24
CA GLU A 372 25.65 -16.25 -4.97
C GLU A 372 25.44 -14.74 -5.13
N ARG A 373 25.69 -14.16 -6.31
CA ARG A 373 25.44 -12.76 -6.59
C ARG A 373 23.93 -12.43 -6.48
N ALA A 374 23.07 -13.30 -7.02
CA ALA A 374 21.64 -13.16 -6.89
C ALA A 374 21.19 -13.37 -5.44
N ALA A 375 21.77 -14.34 -4.72
CA ALA A 375 21.46 -14.53 -3.31
C ALA A 375 21.77 -13.29 -2.46
N ARG A 376 22.87 -12.57 -2.75
CA ARG A 376 23.21 -11.29 -2.09
C ARG A 376 22.15 -10.21 -2.33
N VAL A 377 21.56 -10.15 -3.54
CA VAL A 377 20.45 -9.24 -3.84
C VAL A 377 19.28 -9.54 -2.92
N TYR A 378 18.82 -10.78 -2.84
CA TYR A 378 17.68 -11.16 -2.00
C TYR A 378 17.94 -10.98 -0.50
N ARG A 379 19.16 -11.26 -0.02
CA ARG A 379 19.54 -10.98 1.37
C ARG A 379 19.50 -9.48 1.68
N SER A 380 19.95 -8.64 0.76
CA SER A 380 19.88 -7.18 0.96
C SER A 380 18.43 -6.68 1.03
N ILE A 381 17.53 -7.20 0.18
CA ILE A 381 16.09 -6.88 0.26
C ILE A 381 15.49 -7.40 1.57
N GLY A 382 15.87 -8.59 2.03
CA GLY A 382 15.43 -9.13 3.32
C GLY A 382 15.87 -8.26 4.50
N CYS A 383 17.08 -7.69 4.43
CA CYS A 383 17.57 -6.75 5.42
C CYS A 383 16.79 -5.43 5.40
N TYR A 384 16.53 -4.85 4.21
CA TYR A 384 15.64 -3.69 4.06
C TYR A 384 14.27 -3.94 4.71
N LEU A 385 13.68 -5.09 4.40
CA LEU A 385 12.35 -5.44 4.89
C LEU A 385 12.33 -5.50 6.42
N ALA A 386 13.31 -6.13 7.06
CA ALA A 386 13.37 -6.21 8.52
C ALA A 386 13.39 -4.83 9.19
N HIS A 387 14.22 -3.93 8.70
CA HIS A 387 14.29 -2.56 9.22
C HIS A 387 13.01 -1.78 8.96
N THR A 388 12.39 -1.97 7.80
CA THR A 388 11.15 -1.29 7.44
C THR A 388 9.95 -1.86 8.18
N LEU A 389 9.92 -3.16 8.46
CA LEU A 389 8.86 -3.76 9.29
C LEU A 389 8.87 -3.23 10.73
N TYR A 390 10.04 -2.87 11.24
CA TYR A 390 10.11 -2.16 12.52
C TYR A 390 9.38 -0.81 12.43
N TYR A 391 9.56 -0.06 11.33
CA TYR A 391 8.82 1.18 11.07
C TYR A 391 7.32 0.93 10.88
N TYR A 392 6.96 0.04 9.97
CA TYR A 392 5.55 -0.24 9.69
C TYR A 392 4.80 -0.75 10.92
N ASN A 393 5.46 -1.53 11.78
CA ASN A 393 4.82 -1.99 13.02
C ASN A 393 4.53 -0.86 14.00
N THR A 394 5.33 0.22 14.04
CA THR A 394 5.00 1.41 14.87
C THR A 394 3.74 2.12 14.39
N LEU A 395 3.38 1.96 13.12
CA LEU A 395 2.23 2.61 12.48
C LEU A 395 0.96 1.75 12.52
N TYR A 396 1.10 0.44 12.23
CA TYR A 396 -0.02 -0.49 12.11
C TYR A 396 -0.25 -1.33 13.37
N GLY A 397 0.79 -1.59 14.16
CA GLY A 397 0.72 -2.52 15.29
C GLY A 397 0.36 -3.95 14.86
N CYS A 398 0.71 -4.35 13.63
CA CYS A 398 0.32 -5.64 13.07
C CYS A 398 1.00 -6.80 13.79
N GLU A 399 0.28 -7.92 13.91
CA GLU A 399 0.77 -9.19 14.49
C GLU A 399 1.07 -10.23 13.41
N ASN A 400 0.49 -10.06 12.23
CA ASN A 400 0.67 -10.95 11.11
C ASN A 400 1.09 -10.17 9.87
N LEU A 401 2.11 -10.67 9.18
CA LEU A 401 2.57 -10.14 7.91
C LEU A 401 2.42 -11.21 6.82
N LEU A 402 1.72 -10.87 5.74
CA LEU A 402 1.66 -11.69 4.53
C LEU A 402 2.50 -11.06 3.44
N LEU A 403 3.49 -11.81 2.94
CA LEU A 403 4.38 -11.38 1.85
C LEU A 403 4.04 -12.12 0.57
N LEU A 404 3.84 -11.39 -0.52
CA LEU A 404 3.50 -11.96 -1.81
C LEU A 404 4.09 -11.14 -2.96
N GLY A 405 3.74 -11.51 -4.19
CA GLY A 405 4.19 -10.83 -5.39
C GLY A 405 5.38 -11.50 -6.09
N ARG A 406 5.74 -10.98 -7.26
CA ARG A 406 6.76 -11.61 -8.11
C ARG A 406 8.16 -11.66 -7.48
N VAL A 407 8.52 -10.66 -6.71
CA VAL A 407 9.82 -10.63 -6.01
C VAL A 407 9.92 -11.78 -5.02
N MET A 408 8.80 -12.19 -4.40
CA MET A 408 8.72 -13.29 -3.45
C MET A 408 8.63 -14.68 -4.11
N SER A 409 8.67 -14.77 -5.45
CA SER A 409 8.52 -16.04 -6.15
C SER A 409 9.85 -16.84 -6.17
N GLY A 410 9.74 -18.15 -6.00
CA GLY A 410 10.89 -19.09 -6.08
C GLY A 410 11.84 -18.97 -4.89
N LYS A 411 13.04 -19.52 -5.04
CA LYS A 411 14.09 -19.57 -3.99
C LYS A 411 14.48 -18.19 -3.44
N GLY A 412 14.36 -17.14 -4.27
CA GLY A 412 14.67 -15.78 -3.86
C GLY A 412 13.77 -15.28 -2.72
N GLY A 413 12.48 -15.59 -2.79
CA GLY A 413 11.53 -15.27 -1.73
C GLY A 413 11.86 -15.95 -0.40
N ASP A 414 12.29 -17.21 -0.43
CA ASP A 414 12.71 -17.94 0.76
C ASP A 414 13.95 -17.29 1.39
N VAL A 415 14.97 -16.97 0.59
CA VAL A 415 16.20 -16.31 1.07
C VAL A 415 15.89 -14.93 1.67
N LEU A 416 15.04 -14.15 1.02
CA LEU A 416 14.59 -12.85 1.51
C LEU A 416 13.89 -13.00 2.87
N LEU A 417 12.93 -13.92 2.98
CA LEU A 417 12.17 -14.15 4.20
C LEU A 417 13.05 -14.63 5.36
N ASP A 418 13.95 -15.58 5.10
CA ASP A 418 14.86 -16.11 6.13
C ASP A 418 15.83 -15.03 6.62
N THR A 419 16.35 -14.20 5.70
CA THR A 419 17.19 -13.05 6.07
C THR A 419 16.41 -12.05 6.90
N CYS A 420 15.19 -11.70 6.48
CA CYS A 420 14.33 -10.80 7.24
C CYS A 420 14.10 -11.30 8.66
N LYS A 421 13.76 -12.58 8.85
CA LYS A 421 13.58 -13.20 10.18
C LYS A 421 14.87 -13.15 11.02
N ALA A 422 16.01 -13.43 10.42
CA ALA A 422 17.30 -13.39 11.11
C ALA A 422 17.63 -11.97 11.60
N VAL A 423 17.49 -10.97 10.74
CA VAL A 423 17.70 -9.55 11.07
C VAL A 423 16.71 -9.06 12.13
N LEU A 424 15.43 -9.41 12.00
CA LEU A 424 14.42 -9.08 13.03
C LEU A 424 14.79 -9.66 14.40
N THR A 425 15.28 -10.89 14.43
CA THR A 425 15.65 -11.55 15.68
C THR A 425 16.86 -10.90 16.33
N ASP A 426 17.86 -10.52 15.56
CA ASP A 426 19.10 -9.93 16.07
C ASP A 426 18.97 -8.43 16.39
N GLU A 427 18.27 -7.68 15.54
CA GLU A 427 18.16 -6.20 15.64
C GLU A 427 16.93 -5.77 16.45
N TYR A 428 15.79 -6.50 16.30
CA TYR A 428 14.48 -6.15 16.88
C TYR A 428 13.81 -7.33 17.61
N PRO A 429 14.43 -7.92 18.65
CA PRO A 429 13.95 -9.16 19.26
C PRO A 429 12.53 -9.02 19.85
N ALA A 430 12.15 -7.84 20.34
CA ALA A 430 10.81 -7.60 20.86
C ALA A 430 9.72 -7.67 19.77
N LEU A 431 10.04 -7.23 18.54
CA LEU A 431 9.15 -7.34 17.39
C LEU A 431 9.15 -8.76 16.83
N SER A 432 10.33 -9.38 16.68
CA SER A 432 10.47 -10.75 16.19
C SER A 432 9.64 -11.76 16.99
N GLY A 433 9.50 -11.57 18.32
CA GLY A 433 8.71 -12.43 19.19
C GLY A 433 7.18 -12.25 19.05
N LYS A 434 6.71 -11.20 18.34
CA LYS A 434 5.29 -10.87 18.21
C LYS A 434 4.77 -10.97 16.78
N LEU A 435 5.62 -10.71 15.78
CA LEU A 435 5.24 -10.65 14.39
C LEU A 435 5.40 -12.00 13.70
N ARG A 436 4.29 -12.57 13.25
CA ARG A 436 4.28 -13.78 12.43
C ARG A 436 4.43 -13.40 10.96
N LEU A 437 5.50 -13.88 10.31
CA LEU A 437 5.72 -13.71 8.88
C LEU A 437 5.23 -14.94 8.12
N ALA A 438 4.39 -14.75 7.10
CA ALA A 438 3.79 -15.81 6.31
C ALA A 438 3.91 -15.54 4.80
N LEU A 439 4.00 -16.62 4.04
CA LEU A 439 3.82 -16.62 2.58
C LEU A 439 2.46 -17.22 2.25
N PRO A 440 1.87 -16.90 1.08
CA PRO A 440 0.62 -17.50 0.62
C PRO A 440 0.73 -19.03 0.54
N ASP A 441 -0.18 -19.71 1.17
CA ASP A 441 -0.29 -21.17 1.09
C ASP A 441 -1.17 -21.63 -0.10
N GLU A 442 -1.38 -22.95 -0.24
CA GLU A 442 -2.28 -23.48 -1.27
C GLU A 442 -3.74 -23.09 -1.08
N LYS A 443 -4.19 -22.91 0.19
CA LYS A 443 -5.54 -22.48 0.52
C LYS A 443 -5.78 -21.06 0.01
N PHE A 444 -4.84 -20.14 0.25
CA PHE A 444 -4.84 -18.78 -0.29
C PHE A 444 -4.94 -18.76 -1.82
N ARG A 445 -4.13 -19.59 -2.50
CA ARG A 445 -4.11 -19.65 -3.97
C ARG A 445 -5.41 -20.22 -4.57
N ARG A 446 -6.09 -21.12 -3.86
CA ARG A 446 -7.34 -21.76 -4.33
C ARG A 446 -8.54 -20.84 -4.20
N VAL A 447 -8.60 -20.01 -3.17
CA VAL A 447 -9.77 -19.14 -2.93
C VAL A 447 -9.84 -18.03 -3.99
N GLY A 448 -8.70 -17.47 -4.41
CA GLY A 448 -8.64 -16.41 -5.43
C GLY A 448 -9.24 -15.07 -4.96
N GLN A 449 -8.75 -13.97 -5.52
CA GLN A 449 -9.19 -12.64 -5.12
C GLN A 449 -10.67 -12.37 -5.43
N SER A 450 -11.18 -12.88 -6.55
CA SER A 450 -12.61 -12.70 -6.91
C SER A 450 -13.54 -13.39 -5.92
N ALA A 451 -13.20 -14.59 -5.42
CA ALA A 451 -14.03 -15.27 -4.41
C ALA A 451 -13.99 -14.54 -3.06
N VAL A 452 -12.82 -13.99 -2.65
CA VAL A 452 -12.73 -13.13 -1.46
C VAL A 452 -13.51 -11.84 -1.65
N ALA A 453 -13.44 -11.22 -2.84
CA ALA A 453 -14.22 -10.04 -3.16
C ALA A 453 -15.74 -10.27 -2.96
N ALA A 454 -16.25 -11.45 -3.29
CA ALA A 454 -17.65 -11.79 -3.06
C ALA A 454 -18.08 -11.66 -1.59
N SER A 455 -17.14 -11.82 -0.65
CA SER A 455 -17.40 -11.70 0.79
C SER A 455 -17.42 -10.27 1.32
N LEU A 456 -17.14 -9.25 0.49
CA LEU A 456 -16.96 -7.87 0.95
C LEU A 456 -18.25 -7.23 1.48
N PRO A 457 -19.39 -7.23 0.76
CA PRO A 457 -20.57 -6.49 1.21
C PRO A 457 -21.35 -7.24 2.29
N GLU A 458 -21.77 -6.51 3.32
CA GLU A 458 -22.77 -6.97 4.27
C GLU A 458 -24.16 -6.95 3.63
N VAL A 459 -24.95 -8.00 3.84
CA VAL A 459 -26.36 -8.05 3.48
C VAL A 459 -27.19 -7.82 4.74
N VAL A 460 -27.72 -6.60 4.90
CA VAL A 460 -28.62 -6.29 6.00
C VAL A 460 -29.95 -6.98 5.72
N LYS A 461 -30.34 -7.95 6.55
CA LYS A 461 -31.61 -8.72 6.44
C LYS A 461 -32.75 -7.95 7.05
#